data_ec9c707910e44d1fb0037056db48b500
#
_entry.id   ec9c707910e44d1fb0037056db48b500
#
_cell.length_a   1.000
_cell.length_b   1.000
_cell.length_c   1.000
_cell.angle_alpha   90.00
_cell.angle_beta   90.00
_cell.angle_gamma   90.00
#
_symmetry.space_group_name_H-M   'P 1'
#
loop_
_entity.id
_entity.type
_entity.pdbx_description
1 polymer ?
#
loop_
_entity_poly.entity_id
_entity_poly.type
_entity_poly.pdbx_seq_one_letter_code
_entity_poly.pdbx_strand_id
1 'polypeptide(L)'
;MIYTNSDGGARGNPGPGAIGIIIRKDGKILVKYSLMIGSYVTNNIAEYEALIKALQLASEHTKEVTCILDSELVVKQLLGEYKVRNPRLLELFLKVQKEQEKFDVVRYKCVSRENKFQQIADELLNEELEKHGFKKKVFR
;
A
#
# COMPACT_ATOMS: atom_id res chain seq x y z
N MET A 1 1.89 19.52 3.59
CA MET A 1 1.05 18.43 3.02
C MET A 1 1.59 17.07 3.45
N ILE A 2 0.72 16.21 3.94
CA ILE A 2 1.08 14.85 4.35
C ILE A 2 0.78 13.88 3.21
N TYR A 3 1.76 13.04 2.92
CA TYR A 3 1.69 12.00 1.89
C TYR A 3 1.94 10.64 2.50
N THR A 4 1.26 9.60 2.00
CA THR A 4 1.67 8.22 2.22
C THR A 4 2.18 7.65 0.92
N ASN A 5 3.23 6.84 0.98
CA ASN A 5 3.60 5.93 -0.10
C ASN A 5 3.42 4.52 0.44
N SER A 6 2.60 3.73 -0.20
CA SER A 6 2.32 2.38 0.23
C SER A 6 2.54 1.39 -0.91
N ASP A 7 3.01 0.21 -0.56
CA ASP A 7 3.24 -0.87 -1.51
C ASP A 7 2.97 -2.20 -0.82
N GLY A 8 2.42 -3.13 -1.55
CA GLY A 8 2.16 -4.48 -1.08
C GLY A 8 2.57 -5.49 -2.13
N GLY A 9 3.07 -6.63 -1.68
CA GLY A 9 3.50 -7.66 -2.60
C GLY A 9 3.59 -9.03 -1.95
N ALA A 10 3.64 -10.06 -2.78
CA ALA A 10 3.73 -11.44 -2.36
C ALA A 10 4.86 -12.16 -3.09
N ARG A 11 5.45 -13.14 -2.41
CA ARG A 11 6.39 -14.09 -3.02
C ARG A 11 5.60 -15.24 -3.61
N GLY A 12 5.41 -15.22 -4.93
CA GLY A 12 4.37 -15.98 -5.59
C GLY A 12 3.07 -15.17 -5.56
N ASN A 13 2.18 -15.45 -6.44
CA ASN A 13 0.92 -14.70 -6.56
C ASN A 13 -0.23 -15.70 -6.78
N PRO A 14 -0.80 -16.30 -5.72
CA PRO A 14 -0.64 -15.96 -4.29
C PRO A 14 0.58 -16.59 -3.61
N GLY A 15 0.92 -16.03 -2.44
CA GLY A 15 2.02 -16.50 -1.60
C GLY A 15 2.18 -15.64 -0.35
N PRO A 16 3.30 -15.81 0.39
CA PRO A 16 3.59 -14.95 1.54
C PRO A 16 3.65 -13.49 1.12
N GLY A 17 2.93 -12.64 1.82
CA GLY A 17 2.83 -11.22 1.48
C GLY A 17 3.23 -10.30 2.62
N ALA A 18 3.69 -9.11 2.22
CA ALA A 18 4.04 -8.05 3.15
C ALA A 18 3.67 -6.69 2.58
N ILE A 19 3.65 -5.70 3.45
CA ILE A 19 3.38 -4.31 3.11
C ILE A 19 4.54 -3.43 3.57
N GLY A 20 4.76 -2.35 2.83
CA GLY A 20 5.70 -1.29 3.17
C GLY A 20 5.03 0.06 3.03
N ILE A 21 5.23 0.93 4.02
CA ILE A 21 4.58 2.23 4.07
C ILE A 21 5.56 3.28 4.56
N ILE A 22 5.55 4.44 3.91
CA ILE A 22 6.14 5.64 4.50
C ILE A 22 5.07 6.71 4.65
N ILE A 23 5.19 7.50 5.69
CA ILE A 23 4.42 8.73 5.86
C ILE A 23 5.44 9.86 5.84
N ARG A 24 5.18 10.86 5.01
CA ARG A 24 6.10 11.98 4.86
C ARG A 24 5.36 13.32 4.82
N LYS A 25 6.05 14.33 5.29
CA LYS A 25 5.61 15.72 5.14
C LYS A 25 6.51 16.32 4.06
N ASP A 26 5.94 16.48 2.87
CA ASP A 26 6.68 16.85 1.66
C ASP A 26 7.86 15.88 1.44
N GLY A 27 9.09 16.32 1.48
CA GLY A 27 10.27 15.46 1.29
C GLY A 27 10.81 14.80 2.56
N LYS A 28 10.24 15.09 3.73
CA LYS A 28 10.72 14.56 5.01
C LYS A 28 9.92 13.33 5.43
N ILE A 29 10.61 12.21 5.59
CA ILE A 29 9.98 10.97 6.07
C ILE A 29 9.77 11.05 7.58
N LEU A 30 8.52 10.86 8.01
CA LEU A 30 8.12 10.86 9.41
C LEU A 30 8.01 9.45 9.98
N VAL A 31 7.52 8.50 9.17
CA VAL A 31 7.29 7.12 9.59
C VAL A 31 7.70 6.17 8.48
N LYS A 32 8.36 5.07 8.87
CA LYS A 32 8.59 3.89 8.04
C LYS A 32 7.96 2.70 8.73
N TYR A 33 7.21 1.90 7.99
CA TYR A 33 6.47 0.77 8.54
C TYR A 33 6.48 -0.40 7.58
N SER A 34 6.66 -1.60 8.09
CA SER A 34 6.53 -2.83 7.30
C SER A 34 5.90 -3.93 8.17
N LEU A 35 5.20 -4.85 7.53
CA LEU A 35 4.49 -5.92 8.22
C LEU A 35 4.22 -7.08 7.28
N MET A 36 4.42 -8.30 7.78
CA MET A 36 3.89 -9.50 7.12
C MET A 36 2.37 -9.54 7.28
N ILE A 37 1.64 -9.82 6.21
CA ILE A 37 0.17 -9.78 6.23
C ILE A 37 -0.51 -11.14 6.01
N GLY A 38 0.24 -12.17 5.68
CA GLY A 38 -0.31 -13.50 5.52
C GLY A 38 0.61 -14.42 4.74
N SER A 39 0.28 -15.70 4.74
CA SER A 39 1.07 -16.73 4.07
C SER A 39 0.58 -17.04 2.65
N TYR A 40 -0.61 -16.59 2.31
CA TYR A 40 -1.25 -16.90 1.01
C TYR A 40 -2.12 -15.74 0.55
N VAL A 41 -1.49 -14.69 0.05
CA VAL A 41 -2.17 -13.49 -0.44
C VAL A 41 -1.74 -13.17 -1.87
N THR A 42 -2.60 -12.50 -2.62
CA THR A 42 -2.26 -12.00 -3.96
C THR A 42 -1.61 -10.63 -3.85
N ASN A 43 -0.95 -10.20 -4.92
CA ASN A 43 -0.40 -8.84 -4.99
C ASN A 43 -1.49 -7.78 -4.78
N ASN A 44 -2.66 -7.96 -5.41
CA ASN A 44 -3.76 -6.99 -5.26
C ASN A 44 -4.29 -6.90 -3.83
N ILE A 45 -4.42 -8.04 -3.14
CA ILE A 45 -4.79 -8.06 -1.71
C ILE A 45 -3.75 -7.28 -0.90
N ALA A 46 -2.46 -7.56 -1.13
CA ALA A 46 -1.38 -6.88 -0.42
C ALA A 46 -1.39 -5.37 -0.67
N GLU A 47 -1.66 -4.92 -1.89
CA GLU A 47 -1.77 -3.50 -2.23
C GLU A 47 -2.90 -2.82 -1.44
N TYR A 48 -4.08 -3.43 -1.38
CA TYR A 48 -5.19 -2.90 -0.58
C TYR A 48 -4.88 -2.88 0.92
N GLU A 49 -4.28 -3.96 1.44
CA GLU A 49 -3.90 -4.03 2.86
C GLU A 49 -2.88 -2.94 3.21
N ALA A 50 -1.93 -2.66 2.32
CA ALA A 50 -0.96 -1.59 2.50
C ALA A 50 -1.65 -0.22 2.60
N LEU A 51 -2.61 0.05 1.71
CA LEU A 51 -3.35 1.32 1.72
C LEU A 51 -4.20 1.47 2.99
N ILE A 52 -4.89 0.41 3.39
CA ILE A 52 -5.68 0.44 4.63
C ILE A 52 -4.80 0.82 5.81
N LYS A 53 -3.64 0.18 5.93
CA LYS A 53 -2.70 0.47 7.03
C LYS A 53 -2.13 1.88 6.92
N ALA A 54 -1.83 2.33 5.71
CA ALA A 54 -1.34 3.70 5.46
C ALA A 54 -2.35 4.74 5.94
N LEU A 55 -3.63 4.55 5.64
CA LEU A 55 -4.69 5.44 6.11
C LEU A 55 -4.82 5.42 7.63
N GLN A 56 -4.76 4.23 8.25
CA GLN A 56 -4.81 4.10 9.72
C GLN A 56 -3.67 4.87 10.37
N LEU A 57 -2.45 4.70 9.87
CA LEU A 57 -1.28 5.40 10.41
C LEU A 57 -1.35 6.92 10.16
N ALA A 58 -1.75 7.33 8.96
CA ALA A 58 -1.83 8.74 8.61
C ALA A 58 -2.89 9.50 9.41
N SER A 59 -3.97 8.83 9.81
CA SER A 59 -5.05 9.46 10.59
C SER A 59 -4.58 10.00 11.95
N GLU A 60 -3.44 9.51 12.45
CA GLU A 60 -2.82 10.01 13.68
C GLU A 60 -2.07 11.32 13.47
N HIS A 61 -1.79 11.70 12.22
CA HIS A 61 -0.97 12.86 11.88
C HIS A 61 -1.74 13.99 11.20
N THR A 62 -2.86 13.70 10.53
CA THR A 62 -3.50 14.69 9.67
C THR A 62 -4.97 14.34 9.39
N LYS A 63 -5.72 15.36 8.96
CA LYS A 63 -7.08 15.21 8.44
C LYS A 63 -7.13 15.35 6.91
N GLU A 64 -6.01 15.64 6.27
CA GLU A 64 -5.89 15.75 4.82
C GLU A 64 -4.65 14.99 4.36
N VAL A 65 -4.83 14.01 3.50
CA VAL A 65 -3.75 13.14 3.06
C VAL A 65 -3.82 12.85 1.57
N THR A 66 -2.65 12.77 0.93
CA THR A 66 -2.51 12.25 -0.42
C THR A 66 -1.84 10.88 -0.35
N CYS A 67 -2.56 9.86 -0.79
CA CYS A 67 -2.08 8.48 -0.81
C CYS A 67 -1.50 8.15 -2.18
N ILE A 68 -0.24 7.77 -2.20
CA ILE A 68 0.52 7.47 -3.40
C ILE A 68 0.78 5.97 -3.49
N LEU A 69 0.43 5.38 -4.62
CA LEU A 69 0.60 3.96 -4.92
C LEU A 69 1.17 3.81 -6.34
N ASP A 70 1.71 2.64 -6.65
CA ASP A 70 2.14 2.31 -8.02
C ASP A 70 1.18 1.36 -8.73
N SER A 71 0.14 0.88 -8.06
CA SER A 71 -0.89 0.04 -8.66
C SER A 71 -1.95 0.87 -9.38
N GLU A 72 -1.90 0.89 -10.70
CA GLU A 72 -2.90 1.56 -11.52
C GLU A 72 -4.30 0.98 -11.30
N LEU A 73 -4.41 -0.34 -11.20
CA LEU A 73 -5.70 -1.01 -10.94
C LEU A 73 -6.35 -0.51 -9.65
N VAL A 74 -5.61 -0.53 -8.55
CA VAL A 74 -6.14 -0.11 -7.24
C VAL A 74 -6.55 1.37 -7.28
N VAL A 75 -5.70 2.24 -7.82
CA VAL A 75 -6.01 3.68 -7.89
C VAL A 75 -7.26 3.92 -8.73
N LYS A 76 -7.39 3.27 -9.88
CA LYS A 76 -8.58 3.42 -10.74
C LYS A 76 -9.84 2.87 -10.09
N GLN A 77 -9.74 1.80 -9.30
CA GLN A 77 -10.86 1.31 -8.52
C GLN A 77 -11.30 2.33 -7.46
N LEU A 78 -10.33 2.93 -6.76
CA LEU A 78 -10.60 3.94 -5.74
C LEU A 78 -11.21 5.22 -6.32
N LEU A 79 -10.83 5.59 -7.52
CA LEU A 79 -11.38 6.76 -8.22
C LEU A 79 -12.71 6.47 -8.90
N GLY A 80 -13.20 5.23 -8.85
CA GLY A 80 -14.47 4.84 -9.47
C GLY A 80 -14.41 4.60 -10.97
N GLU A 81 -13.22 4.60 -11.56
CA GLU A 81 -13.04 4.36 -13.01
C GLU A 81 -13.15 2.88 -13.36
N TYR A 82 -12.75 1.99 -12.45
CA TYR A 82 -12.88 0.54 -12.60
C TYR A 82 -13.75 -0.03 -11.49
N LYS A 83 -14.63 -0.98 -11.84
CA LYS A 83 -15.43 -1.70 -10.85
C LYS A 83 -14.59 -2.72 -10.09
N VAL A 84 -14.90 -2.89 -8.82
CA VAL A 84 -14.31 -3.94 -7.98
C VAL A 84 -15.24 -5.14 -8.02
N ARG A 85 -14.91 -6.15 -8.83
CA ARG A 85 -15.75 -7.34 -9.05
C ARG A 85 -15.38 -8.53 -8.16
N ASN A 86 -14.10 -8.64 -7.81
CA ASN A 86 -13.62 -9.71 -6.94
C ASN A 86 -14.18 -9.51 -5.52
N PRO A 87 -14.87 -10.51 -4.93
CA PRO A 87 -15.49 -10.36 -3.60
C PRO A 87 -14.50 -10.02 -2.50
N ARG A 88 -13.31 -10.58 -2.53
CA ARG A 88 -12.28 -10.30 -1.51
C ARG A 88 -11.75 -8.87 -1.63
N LEU A 89 -11.52 -8.42 -2.85
CA LEU A 89 -11.07 -7.04 -3.09
C LEU A 89 -12.18 -6.04 -2.75
N LEU A 90 -13.43 -6.40 -2.98
CA LEU A 90 -14.56 -5.55 -2.60
C LEU A 90 -14.62 -5.34 -1.09
N GLU A 91 -14.39 -6.38 -0.29
CA GLU A 91 -14.31 -6.24 1.17
C GLU A 91 -13.22 -5.24 1.56
N LEU A 92 -12.05 -5.33 0.93
CA LEU A 92 -10.92 -4.44 1.21
C LEU A 92 -11.20 -3.02 0.75
N PHE A 93 -11.82 -2.87 -0.43
CA PHE A 93 -12.27 -1.58 -0.95
C PHE A 93 -13.21 -0.88 0.04
N LEU A 94 -14.17 -1.61 0.59
CA LEU A 94 -15.10 -1.06 1.59
C LEU A 94 -14.38 -0.66 2.87
N LYS A 95 -13.35 -1.41 3.28
CA LYS A 95 -12.52 -1.03 4.43
C LYS A 95 -11.75 0.26 4.16
N VAL A 96 -11.24 0.46 2.94
CA VAL A 96 -10.61 1.72 2.56
C VAL A 96 -11.59 2.88 2.71
N GLN A 97 -12.79 2.73 2.20
CA GLN A 97 -13.82 3.77 2.31
C GLN A 97 -14.13 4.12 3.75
N LYS A 98 -14.18 3.12 4.62
CA LYS A 98 -14.42 3.32 6.07
C LYS A 98 -13.26 4.08 6.72
N GLU A 99 -12.03 3.71 6.43
CA GLU A 99 -10.86 4.43 6.95
C GLU A 99 -10.80 5.87 6.42
N GLN A 100 -11.22 6.07 5.18
CA GLN A 100 -11.27 7.39 4.54
C GLN A 100 -12.20 8.37 5.30
N GLU A 101 -13.24 7.87 5.97
CA GLU A 101 -14.17 8.69 6.76
C GLU A 101 -13.49 9.45 7.90
N LYS A 102 -12.31 9.02 8.33
CA LYS A 102 -11.53 9.69 9.38
C LYS A 102 -10.88 10.99 8.92
N PHE A 103 -10.91 11.25 7.61
CA PHE A 103 -10.25 12.41 7.00
C PHE A 103 -11.29 13.38 6.43
N ASP A 104 -10.93 14.65 6.36
CA ASP A 104 -11.70 15.66 5.64
C ASP A 104 -11.47 15.54 4.14
N VAL A 105 -10.23 15.24 3.74
CA VAL A 105 -9.84 15.09 2.33
C VAL A 105 -8.85 13.94 2.19
N VAL A 106 -9.13 13.04 1.25
CA VAL A 106 -8.20 12.00 0.81
C VAL A 106 -8.06 12.09 -0.71
N ARG A 107 -6.82 12.12 -1.19
CA ARG A 107 -6.51 12.06 -2.61
C ARG A 107 -5.70 10.81 -2.91
N TYR A 108 -5.93 10.21 -4.06
CA TYR A 108 -5.20 9.04 -4.52
C TYR A 108 -4.42 9.38 -5.77
N LYS A 109 -3.17 8.99 -5.82
CA LYS A 109 -2.29 9.26 -6.95
C LYS A 109 -1.45 8.03 -7.29
N CYS A 110 -1.42 7.69 -8.58
CA CYS A 110 -0.56 6.62 -9.09
C CYS A 110 0.76 7.22 -9.58
N VAL A 111 1.85 6.57 -9.21
CA VAL A 111 3.20 6.93 -9.65
C VAL A 111 3.91 5.71 -10.22
N SER A 112 4.98 5.94 -10.97
CA SER A 112 5.85 4.88 -11.46
C SER A 112 6.59 4.19 -10.29
N ARG A 113 6.95 2.92 -10.49
CA ARG A 113 7.78 2.15 -9.55
C ARG A 113 9.17 2.77 -9.36
N GLU A 114 9.64 3.58 -10.31
CA GLU A 114 10.91 4.28 -10.21
C GLU A 114 10.86 5.54 -9.34
N ASN A 115 9.67 5.98 -8.92
CA ASN A 115 9.55 7.10 -7.97
C ASN A 115 10.34 6.78 -6.70
N LYS A 116 11.20 7.72 -6.29
CA LYS A 116 12.15 7.47 -5.19
C LYS A 116 11.48 7.12 -3.85
N PHE A 117 10.36 7.73 -3.53
CA PHE A 117 9.64 7.44 -2.29
C PHE A 117 8.88 6.11 -2.39
N GLN A 118 8.35 5.80 -3.58
CA GLN A 118 7.69 4.52 -3.80
C GLN A 118 8.70 3.37 -3.71
N GLN A 119 9.93 3.57 -4.17
CA GLN A 119 11.01 2.59 -4.01
C GLN A 119 11.31 2.30 -2.53
N ILE A 120 11.23 3.30 -1.66
CA ILE A 120 11.42 3.09 -0.21
C ILE A 120 10.34 2.18 0.34
N ALA A 121 9.07 2.40 -0.03
CA ALA A 121 7.98 1.52 0.39
C ALA A 121 8.18 0.09 -0.12
N ASP A 122 8.59 -0.07 -1.38
CA ASP A 122 8.91 -1.37 -1.97
C ASP A 122 10.05 -2.07 -1.23
N GLU A 123 11.12 -1.36 -0.92
CA GLU A 123 12.25 -1.89 -0.15
C GLU A 123 11.82 -2.38 1.22
N LEU A 124 10.95 -1.64 1.90
CA LEU A 124 10.44 -2.02 3.23
C LEU A 124 9.69 -3.35 3.19
N LEU A 125 8.82 -3.55 2.21
CA LEU A 125 8.09 -4.82 2.08
C LEU A 125 9.02 -5.97 1.72
N ASN A 126 9.99 -5.74 0.87
CA ASN A 126 10.95 -6.77 0.47
C ASN A 126 11.88 -7.17 1.62
N GLU A 127 12.35 -6.20 2.40
CA GLU A 127 13.13 -6.47 3.61
C GLU A 127 12.34 -7.29 4.62
N GLU A 128 11.04 -6.99 4.78
CA GLU A 128 10.17 -7.74 5.69
C GLU A 128 10.02 -9.19 5.23
N LEU A 129 9.80 -9.42 3.94
CA LEU A 129 9.72 -10.76 3.37
C LEU A 129 11.04 -11.53 3.52
N GLU A 130 12.16 -10.90 3.23
CA GLU A 130 13.49 -11.51 3.36
C GLU A 130 13.82 -11.86 4.81
N LYS A 131 13.49 -11.00 5.74
CA LYS A 131 13.66 -11.19 7.18
C LYS A 131 12.92 -12.43 7.68
N HIS A 132 11.80 -12.79 7.04
CA HIS A 132 11.02 -13.99 7.33
C HIS A 132 11.39 -15.19 6.45
N GLY A 133 12.48 -15.10 5.69
CA GLY A 133 13.00 -16.19 4.88
C GLY A 133 12.47 -16.26 3.44
N PHE A 134 11.69 -15.28 3.00
CA PHE A 134 11.11 -15.27 1.65
C PHE A 134 11.88 -14.36 0.72
N LYS A 135 12.92 -14.89 0.10
CA LYS A 135 13.80 -14.14 -0.80
C LYS A 135 13.22 -14.05 -2.22
N LYS A 136 13.57 -12.98 -2.93
CA LYS A 136 13.26 -12.86 -4.35
C LYS A 136 13.98 -13.96 -5.13
N LYS A 137 13.30 -14.52 -6.15
CA LYS A 137 13.94 -15.42 -7.10
C LYS A 137 14.93 -14.62 -7.95
N VAL A 138 16.12 -15.19 -8.14
CA VAL A 138 17.14 -14.64 -9.02
C VAL A 138 17.19 -15.52 -10.26
N PHE A 139 16.95 -14.93 -11.41
CA PHE A 139 17.08 -15.61 -12.70
C PHE A 139 18.49 -15.34 -13.25
N ARG A 140 19.13 -16.40 -13.67
CA ARG A 140 20.46 -16.32 -14.25
C ARG A 140 20.39 -16.70 -15.72
#